data_7e279f6e624a71187ff6d11f76ed0a05
#
_entry.id   7e279f6e624a71187ff6d11f76ed0a05
#
_cell.length_a   1.000
_cell.length_b   1.000
_cell.length_c   1.000
_cell.angle_alpha   90.00
_cell.angle_beta   90.00
_cell.angle_gamma   90.00
#
_symmetry.space_group_name_H-M   'P 1'
#
loop_
_entity.id
_entity.type
_entity.pdbx_description
1 polymer ?
#
loop_
_entity_poly.entity_id
_entity_poly.type
_entity_poly.pdbx_seq_one_letter_code
_entity_poly.pdbx_strand_id
1 'polypeptide(L)'
;MDIPAYEGSLDAEELLDWIRALDTYFDYEDIEEDKNLRHAVTKLKGHAALWWDELQADRRSKGKQKIKSWDRMIAKMKEKFIPRDYQITLLR
;
A
#
# COMPACT_ATOMS: atom_id res chain seq x y z
N MET A 1 3.98 -19.10 -2.26
CA MET A 1 4.84 -18.01 -1.73
C MET A 1 4.07 -17.23 -0.66
N ASP A 2 4.68 -17.08 0.51
CA ASP A 2 4.05 -16.34 1.59
C ASP A 2 4.28 -14.84 1.38
N ILE A 3 3.20 -14.08 1.37
CA ILE A 3 3.28 -12.63 1.29
C ILE A 3 3.30 -12.08 2.70
N PRO A 4 4.28 -11.22 3.05
CA PRO A 4 4.33 -10.65 4.39
C PRO A 4 3.18 -9.68 4.63
N ALA A 5 2.80 -9.53 5.90
CA ALA A 5 1.84 -8.52 6.31
C ALA A 5 2.57 -7.19 6.55
N TYR A 6 1.85 -6.07 6.39
CA TYR A 6 2.36 -4.75 6.73
C TYR A 6 1.48 -4.14 7.80
N GLU A 7 2.08 -3.69 8.89
CA GLU A 7 1.34 -3.20 10.06
C GLU A 7 1.40 -1.68 10.24
N GLY A 8 2.10 -0.99 9.37
CA GLY A 8 2.23 0.47 9.50
C GLY A 8 3.48 0.88 10.25
N SER A 9 4.57 0.15 10.03
CA SER A 9 5.86 0.43 10.67
C SER A 9 6.35 1.85 10.35
N LEU A 10 7.07 2.45 11.29
CA LEU A 10 7.74 3.73 11.08
C LEU A 10 9.02 3.58 10.25
N ASP A 11 9.46 2.35 10.02
CA ASP A 11 10.64 2.08 9.20
C ASP A 11 10.25 2.07 7.72
N ALA A 12 10.70 3.10 7.00
CA ALA A 12 10.40 3.24 5.57
C ALA A 12 10.87 2.03 4.76
N GLU A 13 11.98 1.40 5.14
CA GLU A 13 12.50 0.24 4.43
C GLU A 13 11.53 -0.94 4.50
N GLU A 14 10.83 -1.12 5.62
CA GLU A 14 9.84 -2.18 5.73
C GLU A 14 8.70 -2.00 4.73
N LEU A 15 8.24 -0.76 4.54
CA LEU A 15 7.20 -0.49 3.55
C LEU A 15 7.70 -0.78 2.14
N LEU A 16 8.90 -0.30 1.81
CA LEU A 16 9.47 -0.51 0.47
C LEU A 16 9.68 -1.99 0.19
N ASP A 17 10.16 -2.74 1.18
CA ASP A 17 10.34 -4.18 1.04
C ASP A 17 9.00 -4.90 0.84
N TRP A 18 7.97 -4.46 1.57
CA TRP A 18 6.64 -5.04 1.44
C TRP A 18 6.06 -4.81 0.05
N ILE A 19 6.19 -3.56 -0.45
CA ILE A 19 5.72 -3.21 -1.80
C ILE A 19 6.43 -4.08 -2.84
N ARG A 20 7.74 -4.21 -2.71
CA ARG A 20 8.53 -5.03 -3.64
C ARG A 20 8.11 -6.49 -3.58
N ALA A 21 7.86 -7.02 -2.38
CA ALA A 21 7.43 -8.41 -2.23
C ALA A 21 6.10 -8.66 -2.92
N LEU A 22 5.16 -7.71 -2.81
CA LEU A 22 3.86 -7.85 -3.45
C LEU A 22 3.96 -7.70 -4.97
N ASP A 23 4.75 -6.74 -5.45
CA ASP A 23 4.96 -6.58 -6.89
C ASP A 23 5.54 -7.87 -7.48
N THR A 24 6.52 -8.46 -6.81
CA THR A 24 7.13 -9.71 -7.25
C THR A 24 6.11 -10.85 -7.27
N TYR A 25 5.28 -10.92 -6.24
CA TYR A 25 4.24 -11.95 -6.14
C TYR A 25 3.23 -11.80 -7.26
N PHE A 26 2.75 -10.57 -7.52
CA PHE A 26 1.75 -10.33 -8.55
C PHE A 26 2.29 -10.68 -9.94
N ASP A 27 3.54 -10.37 -10.19
CA ASP A 27 4.19 -10.69 -11.44
C ASP A 27 4.37 -12.20 -11.60
N TYR A 28 4.87 -12.85 -10.56
CA TYR A 28 5.13 -14.31 -10.57
C TYR A 28 3.85 -15.12 -10.77
N GLU A 29 2.78 -14.74 -10.08
CA GLU A 29 1.50 -15.43 -10.14
C GLU A 29 0.61 -14.96 -11.29
N ASP A 30 1.10 -14.00 -12.07
CA ASP A 30 0.35 -13.43 -13.21
C ASP A 30 -1.06 -13.00 -12.81
N ILE A 31 -1.13 -12.26 -11.70
CA ILE A 31 -2.41 -11.79 -11.16
C ILE A 31 -2.86 -10.55 -11.92
N GLU A 32 -4.13 -10.54 -12.35
CA GLU A 32 -4.71 -9.41 -13.07
C GLU A 32 -4.66 -8.13 -12.22
N GLU A 33 -4.41 -6.99 -12.86
CA GLU A 33 -4.28 -5.71 -12.18
C GLU A 33 -5.46 -5.37 -11.27
N ASP A 34 -6.67 -5.68 -11.70
CA ASP A 34 -7.87 -5.38 -10.92
C ASP A 34 -7.96 -6.20 -9.63
N LYS A 35 -7.17 -7.27 -9.54
CA LYS A 35 -7.15 -8.13 -8.35
C LYS A 35 -5.96 -7.85 -7.44
N ASN A 36 -4.95 -7.15 -7.94
CA ASN A 36 -3.75 -6.83 -7.14
C ASN A 36 -4.10 -6.09 -5.85
N LEU A 37 -4.93 -5.07 -5.97
CA LEU A 37 -5.33 -4.28 -4.81
C LEU A 37 -6.02 -5.13 -3.75
N ARG A 38 -6.91 -6.03 -4.17
CA ARG A 38 -7.63 -6.90 -3.23
C ARG A 38 -6.66 -7.77 -2.44
N HIS A 39 -5.69 -8.36 -3.12
CA HIS A 39 -4.67 -9.17 -2.46
C HIS A 39 -3.86 -8.34 -1.47
N ALA A 40 -3.44 -7.14 -1.88
CA ALA A 40 -2.66 -6.26 -1.03
C ALA A 40 -3.42 -5.88 0.24
N VAL A 41 -4.69 -5.55 0.12
CA VAL A 41 -5.52 -5.15 1.26
C VAL A 41 -5.61 -6.26 2.31
N THR A 42 -5.67 -7.53 1.87
CA THR A 42 -5.73 -8.64 2.82
C THR A 42 -4.46 -8.77 3.67
N LYS A 43 -3.37 -8.15 3.24
CA LYS A 43 -2.08 -8.21 3.93
C LYS A 43 -1.80 -6.99 4.79
N LEU A 44 -2.75 -6.06 4.87
CA LEU A 44 -2.66 -4.95 5.81
C LEU A 44 -3.15 -5.41 7.18
N LYS A 45 -2.40 -5.05 8.22
CA LYS A 45 -2.74 -5.37 9.61
C LYS A 45 -2.58 -4.14 10.49
N GLY A 46 -3.16 -4.17 11.68
CA GLY A 46 -2.97 -3.12 12.67
C GLY A 46 -3.24 -1.72 12.15
N HIS A 47 -2.30 -0.82 12.38
CA HIS A 47 -2.43 0.59 12.00
C HIS A 47 -2.62 0.78 10.49
N ALA A 48 -1.97 -0.04 9.69
CA ALA A 48 -2.08 0.07 8.24
C ALA A 48 -3.49 -0.28 7.77
N ALA A 49 -4.08 -1.33 8.33
CA ALA A 49 -5.45 -1.73 7.99
C ALA A 49 -6.45 -0.65 8.41
N LEU A 50 -6.31 -0.11 9.60
CA LEU A 50 -7.18 0.96 10.10
C LEU A 50 -7.06 2.20 9.22
N TRP A 51 -5.84 2.60 8.89
CA TRP A 51 -5.59 3.75 8.02
C TRP A 51 -6.29 3.57 6.67
N TRP A 52 -6.18 2.39 6.08
CA TRP A 52 -6.79 2.12 4.77
C TRP A 52 -8.30 2.25 4.83
N ASP A 53 -8.92 1.67 5.86
CA ASP A 53 -10.38 1.76 6.02
C ASP A 53 -10.83 3.20 6.21
N GLU A 54 -10.09 3.98 7.01
CA GLU A 54 -10.39 5.38 7.23
C GLU A 54 -10.23 6.21 5.96
N LEU A 55 -9.20 5.92 5.17
CA LEU A 55 -8.96 6.61 3.91
C LEU A 55 -10.11 6.39 2.94
N GLN A 56 -10.55 5.14 2.78
CA GLN A 56 -11.66 4.84 1.88
C GLN A 56 -12.96 5.48 2.37
N ALA A 57 -13.21 5.46 3.67
CA ALA A 57 -14.41 6.08 4.25
C ALA A 57 -14.40 7.58 4.05
N ASP A 58 -13.24 8.23 4.24
CA ASP A 58 -13.10 9.67 4.05
C ASP A 58 -13.37 10.06 2.60
N ARG A 59 -12.84 9.30 1.66
CA ARG A 59 -13.08 9.55 0.24
C ARG A 59 -14.56 9.43 -0.10
N ARG A 60 -15.22 8.42 0.46
CA ARG A 60 -16.65 8.22 0.23
C ARG A 60 -17.46 9.42 0.76
N SER A 61 -17.13 9.89 1.97
CA SER A 61 -17.85 11.00 2.57
C SER A 61 -17.71 12.31 1.77
N LYS A 62 -16.60 12.43 1.02
CA LYS A 62 -16.34 13.59 0.18
C LYS A 62 -16.82 13.42 -1.26
N GLY A 63 -17.54 12.34 -1.53
CA GLY A 63 -18.06 12.07 -2.87
C GLY A 63 -17.00 11.63 -3.86
N LYS A 64 -15.82 11.24 -3.39
CA LYS A 64 -14.75 10.75 -4.26
C LYS A 64 -14.88 9.25 -4.46
N GLN A 65 -14.35 8.76 -5.58
CA GLN A 65 -14.34 7.34 -5.85
C GLN A 65 -13.33 6.62 -4.94
N LYS A 66 -13.61 5.36 -4.67
CA LYS A 66 -12.66 4.48 -3.97
C LYS A 66 -11.36 4.40 -4.75
N ILE A 67 -10.26 4.18 -4.02
CA ILE A 67 -9.00 3.82 -4.65
C ILE A 67 -9.14 2.37 -5.12
N LYS A 68 -8.92 2.14 -6.41
CA LYS A 68 -9.16 0.83 -7.04
C LYS A 68 -7.92 0.22 -7.68
N SER A 69 -6.77 0.89 -7.62
CA SER A 69 -5.55 0.37 -8.23
C SER A 69 -4.44 0.22 -7.22
N TRP A 70 -3.61 -0.78 -7.42
CA TRP A 70 -2.44 -1.04 -6.59
C TRP A 70 -1.46 0.15 -6.65
N ASP A 71 -1.27 0.72 -7.85
CA ASP A 71 -0.37 1.87 -8.02
C ASP A 71 -0.81 3.06 -7.16
N ARG A 72 -2.12 3.33 -7.11
CA ARG A 72 -2.63 4.43 -6.29
C ARG A 72 -2.51 4.12 -4.80
N MET A 73 -2.71 2.86 -4.42
CA MET A 73 -2.50 2.43 -3.04
C MET A 73 -1.06 2.65 -2.62
N ILE A 74 -0.10 2.26 -3.48
CA ILE A 74 1.33 2.49 -3.21
C ILE A 74 1.61 3.97 -2.99
N ALA A 75 1.09 4.84 -3.86
CA ALA A 75 1.30 6.27 -3.74
C ALA A 75 0.78 6.79 -2.40
N LYS A 76 -0.41 6.37 -1.99
CA LYS A 76 -1.00 6.80 -0.72
C LYS A 76 -0.23 6.25 0.49
N MET A 77 0.25 5.03 0.40
CA MET A 77 1.05 4.44 1.47
C MET A 77 2.37 5.18 1.65
N LYS A 78 3.02 5.55 0.55
CA LYS A 78 4.25 6.33 0.62
C LYS A 78 4.02 7.71 1.24
N GLU A 79 2.91 8.37 0.90
CA GLU A 79 2.56 9.65 1.52
C GLU A 79 2.37 9.51 3.03
N LYS A 80 1.75 8.42 3.46
CA LYS A 80 1.40 8.25 4.88
C LYS A 80 2.57 7.75 5.73
N PHE A 81 3.32 6.78 5.23
CA PHE A 81 4.28 6.03 6.05
C PHE A 81 5.74 6.33 5.78
N ILE A 82 6.05 7.07 4.70
CA ILE A 82 7.44 7.45 4.42
C ILE A 82 7.62 8.92 4.71
N PRO A 83 8.56 9.30 5.61
CA PRO A 83 8.83 10.70 5.89
C PRO A 83 9.22 11.46 4.63
N ARG A 84 8.81 12.70 4.54
CA ARG A 84 9.07 13.54 3.37
C ARG A 84 10.57 13.64 3.05
N ASP A 85 11.39 13.79 4.09
CA ASP A 85 12.84 13.88 3.91
C ASP A 85 13.41 12.63 3.28
N TYR A 86 12.89 11.46 3.68
CA TYR A 86 13.31 10.20 3.11
C TYR A 86 12.94 10.10 1.63
N GLN A 87 11.75 10.57 1.28
CA GLN A 87 11.28 10.56 -0.11
C GLN A 87 12.17 11.44 -0.99
N ILE A 88 12.57 12.60 -0.50
CA ILE A 88 13.48 13.49 -1.22
C ILE A 88 14.82 12.81 -1.46
N THR A 89 15.33 12.10 -0.45
CA THR A 89 16.58 11.36 -0.56
C THR A 89 16.51 10.27 -1.64
N LEU A 90 15.38 9.58 -1.73
CA LEU A 90 15.20 8.52 -2.73
C LEU A 90 15.14 9.05 -4.17
N LEU A 91 14.80 10.32 -4.35
CA LEU A 91 14.67 10.91 -5.67
C LEU A 91 15.98 11.45 -6.23
N ARG A 92 17.06 11.37 -5.46
CA ARG A 92 18.37 11.87 -5.91
C ARG A 92 19.16 10.81 -6.66
#